data_e50a0b959db8862d9eaa5c0df2f3ae75
#
_entry.id   e50a0b959db8862d9eaa5c0df2f3ae75
#
_cell.length_a   1.000
_cell.length_b   1.000
_cell.length_c   1.000
_cell.angle_alpha   90.00
_cell.angle_beta   90.00
_cell.angle_gamma   90.00
#
_symmetry.space_group_name_H-M   'P 1'
#
loop_
_entity.id
_entity.type
_entity.pdbx_description
1 polymer ?
#
loop_
_entity_poly.entity_id
_entity_poly.type
_entity_poly.pdbx_seq_one_letter_code
_entity_poly.pdbx_strand_id
1 'polypeptide(L)'
;MILSSTPIPGNEKAVARVINELSMKGAKVISQDTHVSGHACQEEIKLIYSLVHPKYAIPIHGEFRHRMAQKELAESLGIPKENIMMLHTGDVLEIGEESAQVIDHVQSGGVLVDGLGVGDVGN
;
A
#
# COMPACT_ATOMS: atom_id res chain seq x y z
N MET A 1 -11.44 4.12 -25.97
CA MET A 1 -10.58 4.46 -24.82
C MET A 1 -10.69 3.36 -23.79
N ILE A 2 -9.60 2.97 -23.15
CA ILE A 2 -9.60 1.94 -22.09
C ILE A 2 -9.25 2.65 -20.78
N LEU A 3 -10.10 2.46 -19.76
CA LEU A 3 -9.85 2.92 -18.38
C LEU A 3 -9.43 1.70 -17.56
N SER A 4 -8.13 1.52 -17.37
CA SER A 4 -7.55 0.44 -16.57
C SER A 4 -7.41 0.87 -15.11
N SER A 5 -8.54 1.18 -14.48
CA SER A 5 -8.60 1.59 -13.08
C SER A 5 -9.92 1.17 -12.45
N THR A 6 -9.90 0.91 -11.15
CA THR A 6 -11.11 0.70 -10.35
C THR A 6 -11.43 1.99 -9.61
N PRO A 7 -12.68 2.48 -9.63
CA PRO A 7 -13.06 3.65 -8.85
C PRO A 7 -12.76 3.43 -7.36
N ILE A 8 -12.13 4.42 -6.73
CA ILE A 8 -12.01 4.44 -5.27
C ILE A 8 -13.39 4.69 -4.67
N PRO A 9 -13.80 3.96 -3.61
CA PRO A 9 -15.07 4.20 -2.94
C PRO A 9 -15.29 5.69 -2.63
N GLY A 10 -16.42 6.23 -3.07
CA GLY A 10 -16.76 7.66 -2.98
C GLY A 10 -16.48 8.48 -4.24
N ASN A 11 -15.69 7.99 -5.18
CA ASN A 11 -15.38 8.68 -6.45
C ASN A 11 -16.19 8.19 -7.66
N GLU A 12 -17.15 7.31 -7.46
CA GLU A 12 -17.93 6.67 -8.53
C GLU A 12 -18.62 7.71 -9.41
N LYS A 13 -19.17 8.77 -8.81
CA LYS A 13 -19.85 9.86 -9.56
C LYS A 13 -18.88 10.62 -10.46
N ALA A 14 -17.66 10.90 -9.97
CA ALA A 14 -16.65 11.60 -10.76
C ALA A 14 -16.18 10.76 -11.94
N VAL A 15 -15.95 9.46 -11.72
CA VAL A 15 -15.56 8.52 -12.78
C VAL A 15 -16.69 8.36 -13.80
N ALA A 16 -17.94 8.20 -13.35
CA ALA A 16 -19.10 8.12 -14.26
C ALA A 16 -19.25 9.38 -15.13
N ARG A 17 -19.01 10.56 -14.56
CA ARG A 17 -19.01 11.82 -15.30
C ARG A 17 -17.95 11.81 -16.41
N VAL A 18 -16.73 11.41 -16.12
CA VAL A 18 -15.65 11.32 -17.12
C VAL A 18 -16.02 10.35 -18.25
N ILE A 19 -16.57 9.17 -17.91
CA ILE A 19 -17.02 8.19 -18.90
C ILE A 19 -18.09 8.80 -19.79
N ASN A 20 -19.07 9.48 -19.22
CA ASN A 20 -20.16 10.12 -19.97
C ASN A 20 -19.64 11.22 -20.91
N GLU A 21 -18.75 12.09 -20.44
CA GLU A 21 -18.16 13.16 -21.26
C GLU A 21 -17.36 12.60 -22.44
N LEU A 22 -16.61 11.52 -22.23
CA LEU A 22 -15.88 10.84 -23.30
C LEU A 22 -16.83 10.21 -24.31
N SER A 23 -17.90 9.57 -23.82
CA SER A 23 -18.92 8.95 -24.68
C SER A 23 -19.67 9.99 -25.50
N MET A 24 -20.03 11.13 -24.92
CA MET A 24 -20.64 12.25 -25.66
C MET A 24 -19.74 12.81 -26.75
N LYS A 25 -18.43 12.71 -26.60
CA LYS A 25 -17.45 13.07 -27.64
C LYS A 25 -17.21 11.96 -28.67
N GLY A 26 -18.01 10.89 -28.65
CA GLY A 26 -17.93 9.79 -29.59
C GLY A 26 -16.90 8.70 -29.28
N ALA A 27 -16.27 8.76 -28.10
CA ALA A 27 -15.31 7.73 -27.70
C ALA A 27 -16.04 6.47 -27.22
N LYS A 28 -15.65 5.30 -27.72
CA LYS A 28 -16.02 4.02 -27.11
C LYS A 28 -15.16 3.83 -25.86
N VAL A 29 -15.80 3.80 -24.68
CA VAL A 29 -15.10 3.61 -23.39
C VAL A 29 -15.27 2.17 -22.92
N ILE A 30 -14.16 1.52 -22.58
CA ILE A 30 -14.10 0.19 -21.98
C ILE A 30 -13.52 0.36 -20.57
N SER A 31 -14.29 0.00 -19.54
CA SER A 31 -13.92 0.17 -18.14
C SER A 31 -14.20 -1.05 -17.26
N GLN A 32 -14.81 -2.11 -17.82
CA GLN A 32 -15.06 -3.35 -17.10
C GLN A 32 -13.91 -4.32 -17.32
N ASP A 33 -13.51 -5.00 -16.25
CA ASP A 33 -12.48 -6.05 -16.23
C ASP A 33 -11.13 -5.64 -16.86
N THR A 34 -10.81 -4.35 -16.83
CA THR A 34 -9.59 -3.80 -17.41
C THR A 34 -8.48 -3.59 -16.40
N HIS A 35 -8.80 -3.66 -15.11
CA HIS A 35 -7.83 -3.47 -14.03
C HIS A 35 -7.44 -4.81 -13.42
N VAL A 36 -6.14 -5.09 -13.43
CA VAL A 36 -5.56 -6.21 -12.69
C VAL A 36 -4.75 -5.63 -11.54
N SER A 37 -5.05 -6.06 -10.32
CA SER A 37 -4.28 -5.65 -9.14
C SER A 37 -2.83 -6.12 -9.27
N GLY A 38 -1.89 -5.22 -8.97
CA GLY A 38 -0.46 -5.56 -8.85
C GLY A 38 -0.08 -6.10 -7.46
N HIS A 39 -1.04 -6.18 -6.54
CA HIS A 39 -0.80 -6.72 -5.20
C HIS A 39 -0.84 -8.25 -5.24
N ALA A 40 0.17 -8.87 -4.63
CA ALA A 40 0.24 -10.32 -4.51
C ALA A 40 -0.87 -10.85 -3.61
N CYS A 41 -1.46 -11.98 -3.99
CA CYS A 41 -2.37 -12.71 -3.11
C CYS A 41 -1.60 -13.54 -2.07
N GLN A 42 -2.32 -14.12 -1.10
CA GLN A 42 -1.73 -14.87 -0.01
C GLN A 42 -0.80 -16.00 -0.50
N GLU A 43 -1.21 -16.76 -1.51
CA GLU A 43 -0.42 -17.88 -2.01
C GLU A 43 0.84 -17.44 -2.76
N GLU A 44 0.78 -16.31 -3.43
CA GLU A 44 1.95 -15.70 -4.09
C GLU A 44 2.97 -15.20 -3.05
N ILE A 45 2.49 -14.60 -1.95
CA ILE A 45 3.37 -14.19 -0.83
C ILE A 45 4.03 -15.41 -0.19
N LYS A 46 3.28 -16.49 0.04
CA LYS A 46 3.83 -17.75 0.56
C LYS A 46 4.93 -18.31 -0.36
N LEU A 47 4.68 -18.31 -1.66
CA LEU A 47 5.65 -18.77 -2.63
C LEU A 47 6.95 -17.95 -2.55
N ILE A 48 6.85 -16.62 -2.53
CA ILE A 48 8.02 -15.75 -2.43
C ILE A 48 8.78 -15.98 -1.13
N TYR A 49 8.11 -16.06 0.01
CA TYR A 49 8.75 -16.34 1.29
C TYR A 49 9.45 -17.70 1.31
N SER A 50 8.81 -18.72 0.72
CA SER A 50 9.38 -20.07 0.61
C SER A 50 10.58 -20.16 -0.33
N LEU A 51 10.71 -19.25 -1.30
CA LEU A 51 11.86 -19.20 -2.20
C LEU A 51 13.00 -18.36 -1.64
N VAL A 52 12.68 -17.25 -0.96
CA VAL A 52 13.67 -16.28 -0.47
C VAL A 52 14.21 -16.67 0.90
N HIS A 53 13.40 -17.36 1.74
CA HIS A 53 13.73 -17.68 3.13
C HIS A 53 14.23 -16.46 3.93
N PRO A 54 13.45 -15.36 4.00
CA PRO A 54 13.92 -14.13 4.62
C PRO A 54 14.12 -14.30 6.13
N LYS A 55 15.18 -13.71 6.68
CA LYS A 55 15.41 -13.65 8.14
C LYS A 55 14.38 -12.75 8.82
N TYR A 56 14.02 -11.65 8.18
CA TYR A 56 13.07 -10.66 8.69
C TYR A 56 11.89 -10.48 7.72
N ALA A 57 10.71 -10.22 8.28
CA ALA A 57 9.54 -9.80 7.54
C ALA A 57 9.07 -8.42 8.02
N ILE A 58 8.79 -7.53 7.07
CA ILE A 58 8.36 -6.16 7.36
C ILE A 58 7.06 -5.89 6.60
N PRO A 59 5.90 -6.19 7.21
CA PRO A 59 4.61 -5.88 6.61
C PRO A 59 4.43 -4.37 6.45
N ILE A 60 4.38 -3.91 5.22
CA ILE A 60 4.17 -2.50 4.87
C ILE A 60 2.95 -2.36 3.96
N HIS A 61 2.46 -1.14 3.82
CA HIS A 61 1.33 -0.79 2.97
C HIS A 61 -0.02 -1.34 3.46
N GLY A 62 -1.09 -0.63 3.15
CA GLY A 62 -2.43 -0.99 3.56
C GLY A 62 -2.76 -0.66 5.02
N GLU A 63 -3.94 -1.05 5.45
CA GLU A 63 -4.43 -0.86 6.80
C GLU A 63 -3.74 -1.83 7.78
N PHE A 64 -3.85 -1.55 9.08
CA PHE A 64 -3.27 -2.40 10.13
C PHE A 64 -3.72 -3.86 10.01
N ARG A 65 -5.00 -4.11 9.70
CA ARG A 65 -5.55 -5.48 9.52
C ARG A 65 -4.86 -6.25 8.39
N HIS A 66 -4.49 -5.59 7.29
CA HIS A 66 -3.77 -6.21 6.17
C HIS A 66 -2.35 -6.59 6.57
N ARG A 67 -1.68 -5.72 7.33
CA ARG A 67 -0.34 -5.99 7.86
C ARG A 67 -0.36 -7.10 8.90
N MET A 68 -1.42 -7.18 9.73
CA MET A 68 -1.60 -8.31 10.67
C MET A 68 -1.78 -9.63 9.94
N ALA A 69 -2.58 -9.68 8.88
CA ALA A 69 -2.73 -10.90 8.08
C ALA A 69 -1.39 -11.35 7.46
N GLN A 70 -0.58 -10.40 6.98
CA GLN A 70 0.77 -10.72 6.46
C GLN A 70 1.72 -11.19 7.57
N LYS A 71 1.63 -10.62 8.78
CA LYS A 71 2.36 -11.09 9.96
C LYS A 71 2.02 -12.55 10.28
N GLU A 72 0.73 -12.87 10.40
CA GLU A 72 0.26 -14.24 10.68
C GLU A 72 0.72 -15.22 9.59
N LEU A 73 0.71 -14.78 8.33
CA LEU A 73 1.23 -15.56 7.23
C LEU A 73 2.73 -15.84 7.38
N ALA A 74 3.53 -14.82 7.69
CA ALA A 74 4.97 -14.97 7.91
C ALA A 74 5.28 -15.92 9.07
N GLU A 75 4.55 -15.80 10.20
CA GLU A 75 4.64 -16.74 11.34
C GLU A 75 4.31 -18.18 10.91
N SER A 76 3.28 -18.38 10.10
CA SER A 76 2.87 -19.70 9.60
C SER A 76 3.93 -20.38 8.72
N LEU A 77 4.84 -19.60 8.14
CA LEU A 77 5.96 -20.05 7.32
C LEU A 77 7.25 -20.22 8.12
N GLY A 78 7.19 -20.06 9.44
CA GLY A 78 8.31 -20.31 10.35
C GLY A 78 9.20 -19.10 10.62
N ILE A 79 8.83 -17.88 10.21
CA ILE A 79 9.56 -16.68 10.60
C ILE A 79 9.26 -16.39 12.08
N PRO A 80 10.27 -16.30 12.95
CA PRO A 80 10.07 -16.01 14.37
C PRO A 80 9.35 -14.66 14.59
N LYS A 81 8.48 -14.58 15.60
CA LYS A 81 7.69 -13.38 15.89
C LYS A 81 8.55 -12.15 16.11
N GLU A 82 9.68 -12.32 16.75
CA GLU A 82 10.69 -11.27 17.00
C GLU A 82 11.36 -10.75 15.72
N ASN A 83 11.28 -11.51 14.64
CA ASN A 83 11.82 -11.14 13.33
C ASN A 83 10.76 -10.53 12.41
N ILE A 84 9.54 -10.31 12.90
CA ILE A 84 8.46 -9.68 12.13
C ILE A 84 8.22 -8.27 12.66
N MET A 85 8.69 -7.27 11.91
CA MET A 85 8.70 -5.87 12.32
C MET A 85 7.41 -5.17 11.92
N MET A 86 6.52 -4.93 12.90
CA MET A 86 5.27 -4.18 12.71
C MET A 86 5.52 -2.69 12.94
N LEU A 87 5.99 -2.00 11.92
CA LEU A 87 6.40 -0.60 12.00
C LEU A 87 5.20 0.37 11.98
N HIS A 88 5.35 1.50 12.63
CA HIS A 88 4.50 2.66 12.47
C HIS A 88 5.09 3.64 11.45
N THR A 89 4.26 4.53 10.93
CA THR A 89 4.73 5.59 10.05
C THR A 89 5.70 6.49 10.80
N GLY A 90 6.88 6.70 10.24
CA GLY A 90 7.96 7.46 10.89
C GLY A 90 9.01 6.63 11.61
N ASP A 91 8.75 5.36 11.91
CA ASP A 91 9.75 4.49 12.56
C ASP A 91 10.96 4.29 11.65
N VAL A 92 12.14 4.40 12.21
CA VAL A 92 13.42 4.13 11.56
C VAL A 92 13.92 2.77 12.03
N LEU A 93 13.89 1.80 11.13
CA LEU A 93 14.36 0.44 11.39
C LEU A 93 15.81 0.30 10.93
N GLU A 94 16.68 -0.07 11.84
CA GLU A 94 18.03 -0.52 11.54
C GLU A 94 18.09 -2.03 11.42
N ILE A 95 18.64 -2.53 10.33
CA ILE A 95 18.83 -3.97 10.09
C ILE A 95 20.33 -4.24 9.96
N GLY A 96 20.87 -5.00 10.90
CA GLY A 96 22.23 -5.53 10.86
C GLY A 96 22.26 -7.03 10.55
N GLU A 97 23.45 -7.62 10.58
CA GLU A 97 23.63 -9.06 10.37
C GLU A 97 22.91 -9.89 11.44
N GLU A 98 22.97 -9.46 12.70
CA GLU A 98 22.47 -10.23 13.83
C GLU A 98 21.13 -9.75 14.36
N SER A 99 20.76 -8.48 14.16
CA SER A 99 19.57 -7.87 14.76
C SER A 99 18.86 -6.91 13.84
N ALA A 100 17.57 -6.71 14.09
CA ALA A 100 16.78 -5.64 13.52
C ALA A 100 16.01 -4.95 14.65
N GLN A 101 16.08 -3.62 14.72
CA GLN A 101 15.44 -2.85 15.80
C GLN A 101 15.02 -1.47 15.32
N VAL A 102 13.95 -0.95 15.89
CA VAL A 102 13.56 0.46 15.70
C VAL A 102 14.49 1.31 16.54
N ILE A 103 15.26 2.18 15.89
CA ILE A 103 16.30 3.01 16.54
C ILE A 103 15.89 4.47 16.68
N ASP A 104 14.91 4.93 15.90
CA ASP A 104 14.51 6.33 15.87
C ASP A 104 13.09 6.47 15.33
N HIS A 105 12.57 7.69 15.39
CA HIS A 105 11.28 8.05 14.79
C HIS A 105 11.38 9.44 14.16
N VAL A 106 11.11 9.53 12.88
CA VAL A 106 11.04 10.81 12.16
C VAL A 106 9.60 11.34 12.16
N GLN A 107 9.47 12.65 12.15
CA GLN A 107 8.16 13.27 12.06
C GLN A 107 7.42 12.75 10.81
N SER A 108 6.20 12.29 11.02
CA SER A 108 5.34 11.73 9.97
C SER A 108 3.93 12.28 10.13
N GLY A 109 3.16 12.24 9.05
CA GLY A 109 1.77 12.71 9.02
C GLY A 109 1.46 13.48 7.74
N GLY A 110 0.24 13.98 7.65
CA GLY A 110 -0.17 14.84 6.53
C GLY A 110 0.49 16.21 6.64
N VAL A 111 1.09 16.66 5.55
CA VAL A 111 1.56 18.03 5.41
C VAL A 111 0.60 18.76 4.48
N LEU A 112 0.00 19.83 4.97
CA LEU A 112 -0.86 20.69 4.14
C LEU A 112 0.02 21.54 3.23
N VAL A 113 -0.36 21.61 1.96
CA VAL A 113 0.30 22.45 0.97
C VAL A 113 -0.77 23.32 0.33
N ASP A 114 -0.62 24.65 0.47
CA ASP A 114 -1.48 25.65 -0.17
C ASP A 114 -0.63 26.57 -1.02
N GLY A 115 -0.74 26.41 -2.33
CA GLY A 115 0.07 27.17 -3.30
C GLY A 115 1.57 26.96 -3.08
N LEU A 116 2.27 28.00 -2.67
CA LEU A 116 3.72 27.98 -2.36
C LEU A 116 3.99 27.76 -0.85
N GLY A 117 2.95 27.72 -0.03
CA GLY A 117 3.06 27.48 1.42
C GLY A 117 3.04 25.99 1.75
N VAL A 118 3.91 25.57 2.67
CA VAL A 118 3.96 24.21 3.20
C VAL A 118 3.74 24.29 4.71
N GLY A 119 2.81 23.47 5.23
CA GLY A 119 2.43 23.46 6.63
C GLY A 119 1.11 24.19 6.89
N ASP A 120 0.81 24.44 8.18
CA ASP A 120 -0.36 25.22 8.58
C ASP A 120 -0.12 26.70 8.28
N VAL A 121 -0.59 27.16 7.12
CA VAL A 121 -0.61 28.60 6.78
C VAL A 121 -1.78 29.19 7.54
N GLY A 122 -1.55 29.54 8.80
CA GLY A 122 -2.52 30.25 9.63
C GLY A 122 -3.01 31.52 8.97
N ASN A 123 -4.30 31.79 9.14
CA ASN A 123 -4.96 33.04 8.70
C ASN A 123 -4.33 34.28 9.33
#